data_977e2d5073e07aa0a941640b86dbabbb
#
_entry.id   977e2d5073e07aa0a941640b86dbabbb
#
_cell.length_a   1.000
_cell.length_b   1.000
_cell.length_c   1.000
_cell.angle_alpha   90.00
_cell.angle_beta   90.00
_cell.angle_gamma   90.00
#
_symmetry.space_group_name_H-M   'P 1'
#
loop_
_entity.id
_entity.type
_entity.pdbx_description
1 polymer ?
#
loop_
_entity_poly.entity_id
_entity_poly.type
_entity_poly.pdbx_seq_one_letter_code
_entity_poly.pdbx_strand_id
1 'polypeptide(L)'
;DASFPARANYDDAAGADHVRVVSCNTTGLARLLAPIDEAYGIAKARVTLVRRGGDPAQTDRGPINDTLPDPVTIPSHHGPDVTTVMPDLEIDTMGMKVPATLMHTHAVNLTLESDAEAAAVRELLADESRLYLVEPHLDIDGTAKLKDFATDAGRPRGDVWENCVWSESVTVEGRDLYCFQAIHQEADVVPENVDAIRAVTGLADREESVRLTNESIGLDGELGRSEPGNAPPQPAVTDGGPGDGEDGPDGR
;
A
#
# COMPACT_ATOMS: atom_id res chain seq x y z
N ASP A 1 7.92 4.04 23.79
CA ASP A 1 7.92 3.35 22.48
C ASP A 1 6.56 3.56 21.82
N ALA A 2 6.53 3.89 20.53
CA ALA A 2 5.30 4.06 19.77
C ALA A 2 5.29 3.18 18.51
N SER A 3 4.11 2.67 18.11
CA SER A 3 3.85 2.16 16.78
C SER A 3 3.32 3.30 15.94
N PHE A 4 3.65 3.35 14.64
CA PHE A 4 3.42 4.51 13.78
C PHE A 4 2.91 4.11 12.40
N PRO A 5 1.74 4.63 11.97
CA PRO A 5 1.57 5.21 10.66
C PRO A 5 1.05 6.66 10.77
N ALA A 6 1.41 7.50 9.78
CA ALA A 6 1.08 8.93 9.81
C ALA A 6 -0.45 9.19 9.84
N ARG A 7 -1.27 8.33 9.22
CA ARG A 7 -2.72 8.56 9.12
C ARG A 7 -3.47 8.33 10.43
N ALA A 8 -3.05 7.39 11.25
CA ALA A 8 -3.83 6.97 12.43
C ALA A 8 -3.36 7.63 13.73
N ASN A 9 -2.05 7.76 13.95
CA ASN A 9 -1.54 8.15 15.28
C ASN A 9 -0.21 8.93 15.23
N TYR A 10 -0.10 9.89 14.32
CA TYR A 10 1.11 10.69 14.11
C TYR A 10 1.69 11.28 15.42
N ASP A 11 0.84 11.84 16.26
CA ASP A 11 1.26 12.56 17.45
C ASP A 11 1.82 11.65 18.56
N ASP A 12 1.50 10.36 18.55
CA ASP A 12 2.02 9.39 19.51
C ASP A 12 3.54 9.17 19.40
N ALA A 13 4.12 9.52 18.25
CA ALA A 13 5.56 9.44 18.03
C ALA A 13 6.33 10.61 18.60
N ALA A 14 5.67 11.70 18.97
CA ALA A 14 6.33 12.93 19.43
C ALA A 14 7.14 12.68 20.72
N GLY A 15 8.46 12.84 20.64
CA GLY A 15 9.35 12.67 21.79
C GLY A 15 9.53 11.21 22.24
N ALA A 16 9.08 10.24 21.49
CA ALA A 16 9.32 8.82 21.78
C ALA A 16 10.81 8.47 21.59
N ASP A 17 11.37 7.65 22.48
CA ASP A 17 12.76 7.17 22.36
C ASP A 17 12.91 6.19 21.19
N HIS A 18 11.87 5.39 20.91
CA HIS A 18 11.84 4.42 19.83
C HIS A 18 10.48 4.44 19.14
N VAL A 19 10.50 4.49 17.83
CA VAL A 19 9.30 4.43 16.98
C VAL A 19 9.42 3.24 16.05
N ARG A 20 8.40 2.40 16.06
CA ARG A 20 8.25 1.31 15.10
C ARG A 20 7.29 1.74 14.00
N VAL A 21 7.78 1.97 12.80
CA VAL A 21 6.91 2.04 11.62
C VAL A 21 6.27 0.67 11.43
N VAL A 22 4.94 0.63 11.40
CA VAL A 22 4.20 -0.63 11.34
C VAL A 22 4.36 -1.32 9.97
N SER A 23 3.89 -2.57 9.88
CA SER A 23 4.02 -3.36 8.65
C SER A 23 3.21 -2.76 7.49
N CYS A 24 3.55 -3.14 6.26
CA CYS A 24 2.81 -2.76 5.06
C CYS A 24 1.30 -3.06 5.16
N ASN A 25 0.94 -4.23 5.68
CA ASN A 25 -0.48 -4.57 5.86
C ASN A 25 -1.16 -3.66 6.89
N THR A 26 -0.48 -3.36 8.00
CA THR A 26 -1.01 -2.48 9.04
C THR A 26 -1.11 -1.04 8.54
N THR A 27 -0.10 -0.54 7.82
CA THR A 27 -0.13 0.77 7.16
C THR A 27 -1.30 0.86 6.18
N GLY A 28 -1.44 -0.16 5.32
CA GLY A 28 -2.51 -0.20 4.34
C GLY A 28 -3.91 -0.26 4.96
N LEU A 29 -4.07 -1.00 6.06
CA LEU A 29 -5.34 -1.03 6.80
C LEU A 29 -5.60 0.29 7.53
N ALA A 30 -4.62 0.86 8.21
CA ALA A 30 -4.79 2.12 8.92
C ALA A 30 -5.19 3.28 7.99
N ARG A 31 -4.57 3.39 6.80
CA ARG A 31 -4.93 4.40 5.80
C ARG A 31 -6.37 4.28 5.31
N LEU A 32 -6.87 3.05 5.15
CA LEU A 32 -8.24 2.81 4.70
C LEU A 32 -9.25 2.96 5.83
N LEU A 33 -8.96 2.37 7.00
CA LEU A 33 -9.94 2.25 8.08
C LEU A 33 -10.09 3.54 8.88
N ALA A 34 -9.01 4.31 9.10
CA ALA A 34 -9.08 5.51 9.91
C ALA A 34 -10.08 6.56 9.39
N PRO A 35 -10.09 6.95 8.09
CA PRO A 35 -11.08 7.90 7.60
C PRO A 35 -12.52 7.35 7.65
N ILE A 36 -12.71 6.05 7.45
CA ILE A 36 -14.04 5.43 7.53
C ILE A 36 -14.52 5.43 8.98
N ASP A 37 -13.64 5.10 9.93
CA ASP A 37 -13.97 5.10 11.36
C ASP A 37 -14.30 6.50 11.87
N GLU A 38 -13.52 7.50 11.48
CA GLU A 38 -13.76 8.90 11.80
C GLU A 38 -15.11 9.41 11.27
N ALA A 39 -15.51 8.97 10.08
CA ALA A 39 -16.74 9.45 9.43
C ALA A 39 -18.00 8.69 9.85
N TYR A 40 -17.91 7.40 10.05
CA TYR A 40 -19.08 6.52 10.22
C TYR A 40 -19.05 5.66 11.49
N GLY A 41 -17.89 5.55 12.16
CA GLY A 41 -17.62 4.54 13.19
C GLY A 41 -17.53 3.13 12.60
N ILE A 42 -16.66 2.30 13.13
CA ILE A 42 -16.52 0.88 12.74
C ILE A 42 -16.84 0.00 13.95
N ALA A 43 -18.05 -0.56 13.97
CA ALA A 43 -18.44 -1.51 15.01
C ALA A 43 -17.66 -2.83 14.93
N LYS A 44 -17.30 -3.26 13.71
CA LYS A 44 -16.50 -4.48 13.48
C LYS A 44 -15.82 -4.46 12.12
N ALA A 45 -14.53 -4.73 12.08
CA ALA A 45 -13.77 -4.98 10.87
C ALA A 45 -13.45 -6.47 10.69
N ARG A 46 -13.61 -7.00 9.48
CA ARG A 46 -13.22 -8.36 9.07
C ARG A 46 -12.41 -8.26 7.80
N VAL A 47 -11.16 -8.69 7.83
CA VAL A 47 -10.27 -8.52 6.68
C VAL A 47 -9.59 -9.83 6.31
N THR A 48 -9.69 -10.20 5.05
CA THR A 48 -8.89 -11.27 4.46
C THR A 48 -7.72 -10.65 3.70
N LEU A 49 -6.50 -10.98 4.14
CA LEU A 49 -5.26 -10.53 3.50
C LEU A 49 -4.76 -11.60 2.55
N VAL A 50 -4.85 -11.35 1.25
CA VAL A 50 -4.28 -12.19 0.20
C VAL A 50 -2.87 -11.68 -0.08
N ARG A 51 -1.89 -12.40 0.46
CA ARG A 51 -0.49 -11.98 0.47
C ARG A 51 0.30 -12.69 -0.61
N ARG A 52 1.22 -11.98 -1.25
CA ARG A 52 2.21 -12.64 -2.11
C ARG A 52 3.00 -13.69 -1.33
N GLY A 53 3.35 -14.78 -1.99
CA GLY A 53 4.05 -15.91 -1.38
C GLY A 53 5.53 -15.67 -1.12
N GLY A 54 6.15 -14.79 -1.89
CA GLY A 54 7.57 -14.45 -1.78
C GLY A 54 7.91 -13.16 -2.50
N ASP A 55 9.10 -12.62 -2.24
CA ASP A 55 9.63 -11.49 -2.99
C ASP A 55 10.02 -11.90 -4.42
N PRO A 56 9.99 -10.99 -5.41
CA PRO A 56 10.39 -11.31 -6.78
C PRO A 56 11.79 -11.90 -6.90
N ALA A 57 12.69 -11.52 -5.98
CA ALA A 57 14.07 -12.04 -5.93
C ALA A 57 14.22 -13.34 -5.12
N GLN A 58 13.16 -13.82 -4.46
CA GLN A 58 13.20 -15.07 -3.68
C GLN A 58 12.88 -16.27 -4.57
N THR A 59 13.73 -17.28 -4.54
CA THR A 59 13.57 -18.49 -5.34
C THR A 59 13.18 -19.72 -4.52
N ASP A 60 13.22 -19.60 -3.19
CA ASP A 60 13.13 -20.71 -2.24
C ASP A 60 11.97 -20.59 -1.24
N ARG A 61 11.14 -19.57 -1.36
CA ARG A 61 10.04 -19.29 -0.42
C ARG A 61 8.70 -19.10 -1.12
N GLY A 62 7.66 -19.43 -0.37
CA GLY A 62 6.28 -19.24 -0.78
C GLY A 62 5.72 -20.40 -1.62
N PRO A 63 4.40 -20.41 -1.80
CA PRO A 63 3.72 -21.43 -2.60
C PRO A 63 4.00 -21.20 -4.08
N ILE A 64 4.16 -22.32 -4.83
CA ILE A 64 4.27 -22.30 -6.29
C ILE A 64 2.94 -22.68 -6.93
N ASN A 65 2.34 -23.78 -6.46
CA ASN A 65 1.05 -24.29 -6.95
C ASN A 65 0.09 -24.57 -5.80
N ASP A 66 0.07 -23.71 -4.81
CA ASP A 66 -0.69 -23.90 -3.57
C ASP A 66 -1.18 -22.57 -3.02
N THR A 67 -2.17 -22.59 -2.16
CA THR A 67 -2.63 -21.45 -1.35
C THR A 67 -2.55 -21.84 0.12
N LEU A 68 -1.84 -21.05 0.91
CA LEU A 68 -1.55 -21.38 2.30
C LEU A 68 -2.25 -20.40 3.25
N PRO A 69 -3.13 -20.88 4.16
CA PRO A 69 -3.52 -20.08 5.32
C PRO A 69 -2.27 -19.69 6.14
N ASP A 70 -2.11 -18.41 6.49
CA ASP A 70 -0.91 -17.92 7.17
C ASP A 70 -1.25 -16.86 8.25
N PRO A 71 -1.45 -17.32 9.49
CA PRO A 71 -1.50 -18.69 10.00
C PRO A 71 -2.82 -19.40 9.68
N VAL A 72 -2.88 -20.71 9.95
CA VAL A 72 -4.14 -21.49 9.90
C VAL A 72 -5.13 -21.04 10.98
N THR A 73 -4.63 -20.47 12.07
CA THR A 73 -5.44 -20.00 13.20
C THR A 73 -5.98 -18.58 12.96
N ILE A 74 -7.17 -18.29 13.48
CA ILE A 74 -7.82 -16.98 13.45
C ILE A 74 -7.93 -16.44 14.88
N PRO A 75 -7.71 -15.13 15.07
CA PRO A 75 -7.25 -14.13 14.10
C PRO A 75 -5.78 -14.32 13.72
N SER A 76 -5.39 -13.81 12.54
CA SER A 76 -3.98 -13.69 12.20
C SER A 76 -3.34 -12.53 12.98
N HIS A 77 -2.00 -12.50 13.05
CA HIS A 77 -1.28 -11.47 13.80
C HIS A 77 -1.48 -10.03 13.28
N HIS A 78 -2.04 -9.87 12.08
CA HIS A 78 -2.27 -8.55 11.47
C HIS A 78 -3.34 -7.75 12.22
N GLY A 79 -4.41 -8.39 12.71
CA GLY A 79 -5.44 -7.71 13.52
C GLY A 79 -4.84 -7.07 14.77
N PRO A 80 -4.19 -7.87 15.66
CA PRO A 80 -3.45 -7.32 16.80
C PRO A 80 -2.40 -6.25 16.44
N ASP A 81 -1.77 -6.32 15.27
CA ASP A 81 -0.83 -5.28 14.85
C ASP A 81 -1.56 -3.97 14.51
N VAL A 82 -2.72 -4.01 13.88
CA VAL A 82 -3.56 -2.82 13.63
C VAL A 82 -4.01 -2.18 14.94
N THR A 83 -4.39 -2.95 15.95
CA THR A 83 -4.82 -2.39 17.25
C THR A 83 -3.69 -1.71 18.02
N THR A 84 -2.43 -1.85 17.62
CA THR A 84 -1.34 -1.04 18.19
C THR A 84 -1.39 0.43 17.75
N VAL A 85 -2.11 0.76 16.69
CA VAL A 85 -2.24 2.12 16.14
C VAL A 85 -3.69 2.61 16.05
N MET A 86 -4.66 1.69 16.18
CA MET A 86 -6.10 1.95 16.28
C MET A 86 -6.66 1.10 17.44
N PRO A 87 -6.40 1.49 18.70
CA PRO A 87 -6.62 0.62 19.86
C PRO A 87 -8.07 0.27 20.13
N ASP A 88 -9.02 1.11 19.73
CA ASP A 88 -10.46 0.91 19.96
C ASP A 88 -11.13 0.11 18.84
N LEU A 89 -10.41 -0.21 17.76
CA LEU A 89 -10.96 -0.92 16.62
C LEU A 89 -11.13 -2.41 16.91
N GLU A 90 -12.37 -2.91 16.81
CA GLU A 90 -12.64 -4.35 16.84
C GLU A 90 -12.36 -4.97 15.47
N ILE A 91 -11.26 -5.70 15.33
CA ILE A 91 -10.82 -6.27 14.05
C ILE A 91 -10.43 -7.74 14.14
N ASP A 92 -10.95 -8.53 13.21
CA ASP A 92 -10.49 -9.90 12.94
C ASP A 92 -9.84 -9.98 11.55
N THR A 93 -8.71 -10.67 11.48
CA THR A 93 -7.99 -10.85 10.23
C THR A 93 -7.70 -12.30 9.92
N MET A 94 -7.77 -12.65 8.63
CA MET A 94 -7.34 -13.93 8.07
C MET A 94 -6.26 -13.68 7.03
N GLY A 95 -5.14 -14.39 7.10
CA GLY A 95 -4.05 -14.28 6.13
C GLY A 95 -3.97 -15.49 5.21
N MET A 96 -3.72 -15.25 3.93
CA MET A 96 -3.44 -16.29 2.95
C MET A 96 -2.19 -15.91 2.14
N LYS A 97 -1.30 -16.87 1.91
CA LYS A 97 -0.23 -16.74 0.91
C LYS A 97 -0.64 -17.42 -0.39
N VAL A 98 -0.41 -16.74 -1.50
CA VAL A 98 -0.73 -17.21 -2.85
C VAL A 98 0.49 -17.17 -3.76
N PRO A 99 0.52 -17.92 -4.88
CA PRO A 99 1.62 -17.92 -5.84
C PRO A 99 1.68 -16.61 -6.64
N ALA A 100 1.90 -15.49 -5.95
CA ALA A 100 2.05 -14.17 -6.53
C ALA A 100 3.32 -13.51 -5.96
N THR A 101 3.90 -12.59 -6.72
CA THR A 101 5.10 -11.84 -6.35
C THR A 101 4.86 -10.34 -6.27
N LEU A 102 3.69 -9.87 -6.76
CA LEU A 102 3.37 -8.46 -6.87
C LEU A 102 2.21 -8.09 -5.95
N MET A 103 2.47 -7.17 -5.03
CA MET A 103 1.51 -6.54 -4.15
C MET A 103 0.75 -7.52 -3.22
N HIS A 104 0.02 -7.00 -2.28
CA HIS A 104 -0.98 -7.71 -1.48
C HIS A 104 -2.36 -7.17 -1.83
N THR A 105 -3.39 -7.99 -1.64
CA THR A 105 -4.78 -7.55 -1.77
C THR A 105 -5.50 -7.81 -0.46
N HIS A 106 -6.29 -6.85 0.00
CA HIS A 106 -7.17 -6.99 1.15
C HIS A 106 -8.62 -7.03 0.68
N ALA A 107 -9.34 -8.08 1.07
CA ALA A 107 -10.79 -8.12 1.00
C ALA A 107 -11.33 -7.65 2.35
N VAL A 108 -12.00 -6.50 2.35
CA VAL A 108 -12.44 -5.79 3.55
C VAL A 108 -13.95 -5.88 3.68
N ASN A 109 -14.42 -6.24 4.86
CA ASN A 109 -15.80 -6.19 5.26
C ASN A 109 -15.90 -5.45 6.61
N LEU A 110 -16.65 -4.38 6.66
CA LEU A 110 -16.86 -3.56 7.85
C LEU A 110 -18.34 -3.56 8.21
N THR A 111 -18.66 -3.65 9.49
CA THR A 111 -19.97 -3.26 10.00
C THR A 111 -19.83 -1.87 10.62
N LEU A 112 -20.53 -0.88 10.05
CA LEU A 112 -20.48 0.52 10.46
C LEU A 112 -21.42 0.78 11.64
N GLU A 113 -21.10 1.82 12.42
CA GLU A 113 -21.98 2.28 13.51
C GLU A 113 -23.12 3.18 13.00
N SER A 114 -22.88 3.91 11.91
CA SER A 114 -23.86 4.77 11.26
C SER A 114 -24.14 4.34 9.81
N ASP A 115 -25.24 4.84 9.28
CA ASP A 115 -25.61 4.57 7.89
C ASP A 115 -24.67 5.31 6.92
N ALA A 116 -24.32 4.68 5.82
CA ALA A 116 -23.46 5.24 4.80
C ALA A 116 -23.98 4.93 3.40
N GLU A 117 -23.62 5.76 2.44
CA GLU A 117 -23.89 5.55 1.02
C GLU A 117 -22.58 5.25 0.29
N ALA A 118 -22.56 4.26 -0.59
CA ALA A 118 -21.34 3.85 -1.29
C ALA A 118 -20.68 5.01 -2.07
N ALA A 119 -21.47 5.95 -2.61
CA ALA A 119 -20.95 7.14 -3.28
C ALA A 119 -20.20 8.06 -2.31
N ALA A 120 -20.77 8.31 -1.13
CA ALA A 120 -20.14 9.15 -0.11
C ALA A 120 -18.86 8.52 0.45
N VAL A 121 -18.83 7.18 0.60
CA VAL A 121 -17.59 6.47 0.97
C VAL A 121 -16.52 6.62 -0.11
N ARG A 122 -16.88 6.50 -1.40
CA ARG A 122 -15.91 6.72 -2.48
C ARG A 122 -15.35 8.15 -2.48
N GLU A 123 -16.20 9.16 -2.28
CA GLU A 123 -15.76 10.56 -2.16
C GLU A 123 -14.80 10.74 -0.98
N LEU A 124 -15.16 10.21 0.21
CA LEU A 124 -14.29 10.23 1.38
C LEU A 124 -12.90 9.63 1.10
N LEU A 125 -12.86 8.46 0.44
CA LEU A 125 -11.60 7.79 0.13
C LEU A 125 -10.80 8.51 -0.96
N ALA A 126 -11.47 9.19 -1.90
CA ALA A 126 -10.82 9.97 -2.94
C ALA A 126 -10.11 11.22 -2.39
N ASP A 127 -10.60 11.77 -1.28
CA ASP A 127 -10.03 12.94 -0.62
C ASP A 127 -8.77 12.59 0.22
N GLU A 128 -8.51 11.30 0.48
CA GLU A 128 -7.34 10.86 1.25
C GLU A 128 -6.07 10.83 0.39
N SER A 129 -5.03 11.53 0.83
CA SER A 129 -3.82 11.81 0.05
C SER A 129 -2.98 10.59 -0.34
N ARG A 130 -3.15 9.46 0.33
CA ARG A 130 -2.40 8.21 0.09
C ARG A 130 -3.33 7.04 -0.22
N LEU A 131 -4.53 7.36 -0.70
CA LEU A 131 -5.43 6.42 -1.33
C LEU A 131 -5.60 6.80 -2.81
N TYR A 132 -5.75 5.80 -3.65
CA TYR A 132 -6.01 5.95 -5.08
C TYR A 132 -7.21 5.09 -5.45
N LEU A 133 -8.27 5.73 -5.94
CA LEU A 133 -9.43 5.00 -6.46
C LEU A 133 -9.15 4.53 -7.88
N VAL A 134 -9.12 3.22 -8.05
CA VAL A 134 -8.96 2.59 -9.36
C VAL A 134 -10.31 2.59 -10.06
N GLU A 135 -10.45 3.50 -11.03
CA GLU A 135 -11.70 3.67 -11.77
C GLU A 135 -11.86 2.63 -12.88
N PRO A 136 -13.12 2.21 -13.18
CA PRO A 136 -13.41 1.15 -14.16
C PRO A 136 -12.84 1.40 -15.55
N HIS A 137 -12.82 2.68 -15.98
CA HIS A 137 -12.35 3.07 -17.31
C HIS A 137 -10.85 2.82 -17.54
N LEU A 138 -10.09 2.58 -16.47
CA LEU A 138 -8.65 2.27 -16.55
C LEU A 138 -8.39 0.80 -16.92
N ASP A 139 -9.40 -0.07 -16.87
CA ASP A 139 -9.30 -1.52 -17.13
C ASP A 139 -8.20 -2.21 -16.28
N ILE A 140 -8.04 -1.76 -15.03
CA ILE A 140 -7.05 -2.30 -14.07
C ILE A 140 -7.78 -3.24 -13.11
N ASP A 141 -7.76 -4.53 -13.39
CA ASP A 141 -8.48 -5.57 -12.64
C ASP A 141 -7.57 -6.44 -11.74
N GLY A 142 -6.28 -6.09 -11.63
CA GLY A 142 -5.35 -6.87 -10.83
C GLY A 142 -4.04 -6.16 -10.50
N THR A 143 -3.30 -6.74 -9.57
CA THR A 143 -2.07 -6.16 -9.03
C THR A 143 -0.94 -6.04 -10.07
N ALA A 144 -0.88 -6.92 -11.06
CA ALA A 144 0.09 -6.81 -12.15
C ALA A 144 -0.18 -5.56 -12.99
N LYS A 145 -1.44 -5.33 -13.38
CA LYS A 145 -1.82 -4.11 -14.14
C LYS A 145 -1.59 -2.83 -13.33
N LEU A 146 -1.77 -2.86 -12.00
CA LEU A 146 -1.40 -1.72 -11.15
C LEU A 146 0.09 -1.40 -11.22
N LYS A 147 0.94 -2.42 -11.20
CA LYS A 147 2.40 -2.25 -11.33
C LYS A 147 2.79 -1.73 -12.72
N ASP A 148 2.19 -2.25 -13.77
CA ASP A 148 2.41 -1.78 -15.14
C ASP A 148 1.96 -0.33 -15.27
N PHE A 149 0.78 0.02 -14.78
CA PHE A 149 0.26 1.38 -14.77
C PHE A 149 1.19 2.36 -14.05
N ALA A 150 1.70 1.99 -12.86
CA ALA A 150 2.66 2.82 -12.14
C ALA A 150 3.98 2.98 -12.91
N THR A 151 4.43 1.94 -13.62
CA THR A 151 5.61 1.98 -14.48
C THR A 151 5.40 2.92 -15.67
N ASP A 152 4.25 2.83 -16.35
CA ASP A 152 3.88 3.69 -17.46
C ASP A 152 3.70 5.15 -17.03
N ALA A 153 3.26 5.38 -15.79
CA ALA A 153 3.21 6.69 -15.15
C ALA A 153 4.60 7.25 -14.77
N GLY A 154 5.68 6.52 -15.06
CA GLY A 154 7.06 6.96 -14.78
C GLY A 154 7.50 6.77 -13.33
N ARG A 155 6.76 6.01 -12.51
CA ARG A 155 7.17 5.73 -11.13
C ARG A 155 8.44 4.87 -11.10
N PRO A 156 9.49 5.27 -10.35
CA PRO A 156 10.70 4.47 -10.21
C PRO A 156 10.37 3.05 -9.75
N ARG A 157 10.84 2.03 -10.48
CA ARG A 157 10.58 0.60 -10.21
C ARG A 157 9.10 0.20 -10.24
N GLY A 158 8.22 1.05 -10.79
CA GLY A 158 6.77 0.88 -10.68
C GLY A 158 6.28 0.93 -9.23
N ASP A 159 6.91 1.75 -8.38
CA ASP A 159 6.51 1.88 -6.98
C ASP A 159 5.13 2.54 -6.86
N VAL A 160 4.25 1.92 -6.10
CA VAL A 160 2.93 2.43 -5.75
C VAL A 160 2.94 2.73 -4.26
N TRP A 161 3.03 4.00 -3.88
CA TRP A 161 3.06 4.40 -2.47
C TRP A 161 1.67 4.50 -1.86
N GLU A 162 0.66 4.62 -2.73
CA GLU A 162 -0.75 4.71 -2.38
C GLU A 162 -1.35 3.31 -2.13
N ASN A 163 -2.37 3.24 -1.29
CA ASN A 163 -3.31 2.13 -1.36
C ASN A 163 -4.18 2.29 -2.61
N CYS A 164 -4.36 1.25 -3.38
CA CYS A 164 -5.22 1.25 -4.55
C CYS A 164 -6.55 0.57 -4.20
N VAL A 165 -7.63 1.32 -4.16
CA VAL A 165 -8.97 0.81 -3.88
C VAL A 165 -9.76 0.74 -5.19
N TRP A 166 -10.26 -0.44 -5.56
CA TRP A 166 -11.14 -0.57 -6.72
C TRP A 166 -12.49 0.09 -6.43
N SER A 167 -12.79 1.21 -7.10
CA SER A 167 -13.96 2.04 -6.83
C SER A 167 -15.28 1.28 -6.99
N GLU A 168 -15.36 0.36 -7.97
CA GLU A 168 -16.55 -0.49 -8.18
C GLU A 168 -16.78 -1.50 -7.05
N SER A 169 -15.74 -1.85 -6.31
CA SER A 169 -15.85 -2.80 -5.19
C SER A 169 -16.43 -2.16 -3.93
N VAL A 170 -16.45 -0.83 -3.86
CA VAL A 170 -17.02 -0.10 -2.70
C VAL A 170 -18.54 -0.23 -2.75
N THR A 171 -19.04 -1.11 -1.89
CA THR A 171 -20.47 -1.45 -1.82
C THR A 171 -20.95 -1.34 -0.38
N VAL A 172 -22.14 -0.81 -0.18
CA VAL A 172 -22.80 -0.71 1.13
C VAL A 172 -24.14 -1.42 1.07
N GLU A 173 -24.35 -2.36 1.98
CA GLU A 173 -25.61 -3.09 2.18
C GLU A 173 -26.05 -2.93 3.63
N GLY A 174 -27.02 -2.06 3.88
CA GLY A 174 -27.38 -1.67 5.24
C GLY A 174 -26.24 -0.93 5.93
N ARG A 175 -25.63 -1.54 6.94
CA ARG A 175 -24.43 -1.02 7.62
C ARG A 175 -23.17 -1.79 7.27
N ASP A 176 -23.24 -2.76 6.39
CA ASP A 176 -22.07 -3.52 5.97
C ASP A 176 -21.45 -2.89 4.72
N LEU A 177 -20.18 -2.49 4.85
CA LEU A 177 -19.36 -1.94 3.78
C LEU A 177 -18.36 -2.98 3.31
N TYR A 178 -18.24 -3.14 2.02
CA TYR A 178 -17.32 -4.06 1.36
C TYR A 178 -16.43 -3.29 0.41
N CYS A 179 -15.13 -3.64 0.36
CA CYS A 179 -14.24 -3.17 -0.70
C CYS A 179 -13.02 -4.08 -0.87
N PHE A 180 -12.37 -3.94 -2.02
CA PHE A 180 -11.03 -4.48 -2.25
C PHE A 180 -10.03 -3.34 -2.34
N GLN A 181 -8.87 -3.54 -1.70
CA GLN A 181 -7.70 -2.70 -1.93
C GLN A 181 -6.46 -3.53 -2.22
N ALA A 182 -5.53 -2.96 -2.97
CA ALA A 182 -4.18 -3.50 -3.11
C ALA A 182 -3.16 -2.54 -2.48
N ILE A 183 -2.09 -3.11 -1.92
CA ILE A 183 -0.96 -2.37 -1.36
C ILE A 183 0.34 -2.90 -1.93
N HIS A 184 1.28 -2.01 -2.24
CA HIS A 184 2.62 -2.36 -2.69
C HIS A 184 3.58 -2.37 -1.51
N GLN A 185 3.73 -3.54 -0.89
CA GLN A 185 4.44 -3.71 0.39
C GLN A 185 5.92 -3.28 0.38
N GLU A 186 6.51 -3.09 -0.79
CA GLU A 186 7.89 -2.58 -0.93
C GLU A 186 7.94 -1.04 -0.96
N ALA A 187 6.79 -0.40 -1.13
CA ALA A 187 6.70 1.04 -1.34
C ALA A 187 5.82 1.77 -0.33
N ASP A 188 4.70 1.19 0.08
CA ASP A 188 3.67 1.87 0.89
C ASP A 188 4.17 2.38 2.25
N VAL A 189 5.19 1.73 2.83
CA VAL A 189 5.80 2.16 4.11
C VAL A 189 6.92 3.21 3.93
N VAL A 190 7.36 3.50 2.71
CA VAL A 190 8.45 4.47 2.48
C VAL A 190 8.07 5.87 2.98
N PRO A 191 6.91 6.44 2.62
CA PRO A 191 6.49 7.73 3.15
C PRO A 191 6.32 7.71 4.68
N GLU A 192 5.87 6.60 5.26
CA GLU A 192 5.71 6.48 6.72
C GLU A 192 7.05 6.59 7.47
N ASN A 193 8.14 6.07 6.90
CA ASN A 193 9.46 6.20 7.51
C ASN A 193 9.94 7.66 7.54
N VAL A 194 9.64 8.42 6.50
CA VAL A 194 10.00 9.86 6.44
C VAL A 194 9.17 10.65 7.45
N ASP A 195 7.87 10.39 7.51
CA ASP A 195 6.98 11.06 8.45
C ASP A 195 7.30 10.71 9.90
N ALA A 196 7.66 9.46 10.20
CA ALA A 196 8.08 9.05 11.54
C ALA A 196 9.31 9.83 12.02
N ILE A 197 10.28 10.13 11.15
CA ILE A 197 11.45 10.96 11.49
C ILE A 197 11.01 12.38 11.87
N ARG A 198 10.09 12.99 11.12
CA ARG A 198 9.58 14.33 11.43
C ARG A 198 8.74 14.33 12.71
N ALA A 199 7.91 13.32 12.91
CA ALA A 199 7.09 13.20 14.12
C ALA A 199 7.95 13.07 15.38
N VAL A 200 8.91 12.14 15.43
CA VAL A 200 9.75 11.89 16.61
C VAL A 200 10.65 13.08 16.94
N THR A 201 11.08 13.83 15.93
CA THR A 201 11.95 15.00 16.09
C THR A 201 11.18 16.32 16.29
N GLY A 202 9.85 16.31 16.14
CA GLY A 202 9.01 17.50 16.24
C GLY A 202 9.28 18.54 15.15
N LEU A 203 9.77 18.10 13.97
CA LEU A 203 10.12 19.02 12.87
C LEU A 203 8.90 19.53 12.09
N ALA A 204 7.80 18.82 12.12
CA ALA A 204 6.55 19.21 11.48
C ALA A 204 5.37 18.56 12.21
N ASP A 205 4.18 19.15 12.12
CA ASP A 205 2.94 18.48 12.45
C ASP A 205 2.56 17.44 11.36
N ARG A 206 1.48 16.72 11.57
CA ARG A 206 1.03 15.66 10.65
C ARG A 206 0.77 16.19 9.24
N GLU A 207 0.00 17.27 9.14
CA GLU A 207 -0.43 17.82 7.86
C GLU A 207 0.76 18.30 7.03
N GLU A 208 1.65 19.07 7.64
CA GLU A 208 2.87 19.55 6.98
C GLU A 208 3.82 18.41 6.62
N SER A 209 4.00 17.43 7.51
CA SER A 209 4.87 16.27 7.25
C SER A 209 4.39 15.46 6.06
N VAL A 210 3.10 15.10 6.05
CA VAL A 210 2.50 14.33 4.95
C VAL A 210 2.61 15.09 3.64
N ARG A 211 2.30 16.40 3.63
CA ARG A 211 2.45 17.25 2.44
C ARG A 211 3.89 17.25 1.92
N LEU A 212 4.86 17.57 2.78
CA LEU A 212 6.28 17.61 2.38
C LEU A 212 6.81 16.25 1.88
N THR A 213 6.37 15.17 2.50
CA THR A 213 6.73 13.82 2.06
C THR A 213 6.15 13.54 0.69
N ASN A 214 4.86 13.81 0.50
CA ASN A 214 4.17 13.59 -0.77
C ASN A 214 4.82 14.39 -1.91
N GLU A 215 5.08 15.67 -1.70
CA GLU A 215 5.80 16.53 -2.66
C GLU A 215 7.18 15.93 -3.02
N SER A 216 7.93 15.46 -2.02
CA SER A 216 9.30 14.97 -2.22
C SER A 216 9.39 13.67 -3.02
N ILE A 217 8.35 12.84 -3.02
CA ILE A 217 8.30 11.56 -3.72
C ILE A 217 7.33 11.55 -4.92
N GLY A 218 6.72 12.69 -5.22
CA GLY A 218 5.81 12.85 -6.36
C GLY A 218 4.43 12.22 -6.14
N LEU A 219 3.92 12.27 -4.91
CA LEU A 219 2.54 11.88 -4.55
C LEU A 219 1.51 13.02 -4.71
N ASP A 220 1.93 14.21 -5.19
CA ASP A 220 1.06 15.39 -5.33
C ASP A 220 0.12 15.32 -6.53
N GLY A 221 0.22 14.27 -7.32
CA GLY A 221 -0.64 14.01 -8.46
C GLY A 221 -1.33 12.67 -8.31
N GLU A 222 -2.47 12.53 -8.97
CA GLU A 222 -3.06 11.21 -9.18
C GLU A 222 -2.03 10.28 -9.83
N LEU A 223 -1.99 9.04 -9.39
CA LEU A 223 -1.24 7.98 -10.07
C LEU A 223 -1.67 7.99 -11.55
N GLY A 224 -0.76 8.32 -12.46
CA GLY A 224 -1.06 8.51 -13.89
C GLY A 224 -1.17 9.97 -14.37
N ARG A 225 -1.11 10.98 -13.48
CA ARG A 225 -1.00 12.41 -13.85
C ARG A 225 0.41 12.96 -13.78
N SER A 226 1.46 12.13 -13.84
CA SER A 226 2.80 12.66 -14.03
C SER A 226 2.84 13.43 -15.35
N GLU A 227 3.05 14.76 -15.27
CA GLU A 227 3.33 15.57 -16.44
C GLU A 227 4.48 14.93 -17.24
N PRO A 228 4.36 14.77 -18.57
CA PRO A 228 5.45 14.24 -19.38
C PRO A 228 6.60 15.27 -19.38
N GLY A 229 7.50 15.19 -18.43
CA GLY A 229 8.63 16.12 -18.29
C GLY A 229 9.44 15.98 -17.01
N ASN A 230 8.96 15.30 -16.00
CA ASN A 230 9.65 15.20 -14.71
C ASN A 230 10.14 13.77 -14.37
N ALA A 231 10.31 12.92 -15.38
CA ALA A 231 11.01 11.67 -15.18
C ALA A 231 12.50 11.96 -14.88
N PRO A 232 13.10 11.42 -13.82
CA PRO A 232 14.53 11.53 -13.61
C PRO A 232 15.25 10.96 -14.85
N PRO A 233 16.38 11.53 -15.29
CA PRO A 233 17.09 11.06 -16.46
C PRO A 233 17.42 9.58 -16.26
N GLN A 234 16.93 8.73 -17.16
CA GLN A 234 17.29 7.32 -17.16
C GLN A 234 18.82 7.22 -17.31
N PRO A 235 19.50 6.36 -16.54
CA PRO A 235 20.91 6.13 -16.73
C PRO A 235 21.13 5.69 -18.17
N ALA A 236 22.04 6.39 -18.87
CA ALA A 236 22.38 6.09 -20.25
C ALA A 236 22.69 4.59 -20.36
N VAL A 237 21.89 3.87 -21.13
CA VAL A 237 22.20 2.52 -21.54
C VAL A 237 23.42 2.68 -22.45
N THR A 238 24.59 2.36 -21.95
CA THR A 238 25.78 2.23 -22.80
C THR A 238 25.56 0.98 -23.63
N ASP A 239 25.20 1.18 -24.89
CA ASP A 239 25.26 0.13 -25.89
C ASP A 239 26.69 -0.40 -25.93
N GLY A 240 26.92 -1.53 -25.31
CA GLY A 240 28.10 -2.35 -25.53
C GLY A 240 28.01 -2.90 -26.93
N GLY A 241 28.57 -2.17 -27.89
CA GLY A 241 28.69 -2.65 -29.25
C GLY A 241 29.37 -4.03 -29.30
N PRO A 242 29.04 -4.88 -30.28
CA PRO A 242 29.66 -6.18 -30.43
C PRO A 242 31.18 -6.00 -30.64
N GLY A 243 31.97 -6.55 -29.72
CA GLY A 243 33.42 -6.60 -29.89
C GLY A 243 33.75 -7.39 -31.15
N ASP A 244 34.43 -6.76 -32.05
CA ASP A 244 35.01 -7.37 -33.24
C ASP A 244 35.93 -8.51 -32.79
N GLY A 245 35.49 -9.73 -33.02
CA GLY A 245 36.32 -10.91 -32.86
C GLY A 245 37.34 -10.96 -33.97
N GLU A 246 38.59 -10.68 -33.67
CA GLU A 246 39.71 -10.97 -34.56
C GLU A 246 39.83 -12.49 -34.76
N ASP A 247 39.69 -12.89 -36.01
CA ASP A 247 40.12 -14.19 -36.56
C ASP A 247 41.63 -14.36 -36.35
N GLY A 248 42.01 -15.36 -35.61
CA GLY A 248 43.40 -15.83 -35.52
C GLY A 248 43.52 -17.19 -36.23
N PRO A 249 44.59 -17.42 -37.03
CA PRO A 249 44.63 -18.49 -37.99
C PRO A 249 45.11 -19.83 -37.41
N ASP A 250 44.61 -20.88 -38.08
CA ASP A 250 45.07 -22.24 -38.26
C ASP A 250 46.36 -22.68 -37.57
N GLY A 251 46.32 -23.84 -36.97
CA GLY A 251 47.57 -24.52 -36.56
C GLY A 251 47.40 -25.92 -35.93
N ARG A 252 47.11 -26.94 -36.76
CA ARG A 252 47.39 -28.40 -36.57
C ARG A 252 46.53 -29.16 -35.59
#